data_97c75f1069c6747f84c1d89019bef5a2
#
_entry.id   97c75f1069c6747f84c1d89019bef5a2
#
_cell.length_a   1.000
_cell.length_b   1.000
_cell.length_c   1.000
_cell.angle_alpha   90.00
_cell.angle_beta   90.00
_cell.angle_gamma   90.00
#
_symmetry.space_group_name_H-M   'P 1'
#
loop_
_entity.id
_entity.type
_entity.pdbx_description
1 polymer ?
#
loop_
_entity_poly.entity_id
_entity_poly.type
_entity_poly.pdbx_seq_one_letter_code
_entity_poly.pdbx_strand_id
1 'polypeptide(L)'
;MLHHGRGADELDLLPLADALDPQQRLHVVAPRAPLTLPGGPGYHWYLVPRVGYPDPDTFHAAYRAVAGFHDELWQRLELRPERTVLGGFSMGSVMSYSLGLGLDRPAPAAILAFYGFVPTVEGWAPEIPRSTAVFIAHGRADPIMDVEFARTARRLLEDSGMSVDYHESDVGHTIDPLTVRPAEDWLRRAIP
;
A
#
# COMPACT_ATOMS: atom_id res chain seq x y z
N MET A 1 8.84 0.43 -2.48
CA MET A 1 8.69 -0.51 -1.34
C MET A 1 7.36 -1.21 -1.46
N LEU A 2 7.30 -2.54 -1.27
CA LEU A 2 6.08 -3.34 -1.45
C LEU A 2 5.71 -4.06 -0.16
N HIS A 3 4.48 -3.84 0.32
CA HIS A 3 3.94 -4.43 1.53
C HIS A 3 2.97 -5.56 1.16
N HIS A 4 3.29 -6.79 1.56
CA HIS A 4 2.50 -7.99 1.25
C HIS A 4 1.15 -8.03 2.00
N GLY A 5 0.23 -8.87 1.52
CA GLY A 5 -1.06 -9.11 2.15
C GLY A 5 -0.97 -9.98 3.42
N ARG A 6 -2.09 -10.10 4.14
CA ARG A 6 -2.19 -10.99 5.31
C ARG A 6 -2.00 -12.45 4.90
N GLY A 7 -1.12 -13.16 5.61
CA GLY A 7 -0.84 -14.58 5.37
C GLY A 7 0.20 -14.85 4.27
N ALA A 8 0.77 -13.80 3.68
CA ALA A 8 1.87 -13.87 2.74
C ALA A 8 3.21 -13.52 3.42
N ASP A 9 4.25 -13.31 2.62
CA ASP A 9 5.58 -12.92 3.07
C ASP A 9 6.22 -11.89 2.10
N GLU A 10 7.47 -11.55 2.33
CA GLU A 10 8.23 -10.57 1.54
C GLU A 10 8.47 -10.98 0.07
N LEU A 11 8.25 -12.23 -0.29
CA LEU A 11 8.45 -12.71 -1.66
C LEU A 11 7.19 -12.62 -2.52
N ASP A 12 6.02 -12.50 -1.89
CA ASP A 12 4.70 -12.60 -2.52
C ASP A 12 4.50 -11.60 -3.68
N LEU A 13 4.94 -10.36 -3.50
CA LEU A 13 4.74 -9.30 -4.49
C LEU A 13 5.95 -9.07 -5.43
N LEU A 14 7.01 -9.87 -5.35
CA LEU A 14 8.15 -9.72 -6.26
C LEU A 14 7.78 -9.95 -7.73
N PRO A 15 6.96 -10.94 -8.08
CA PRO A 15 6.50 -11.09 -9.47
C PRO A 15 5.68 -9.88 -9.99
N LEU A 16 4.93 -9.23 -9.10
CA LEU A 16 4.24 -7.98 -9.44
C LEU A 16 5.24 -6.85 -9.67
N ALA A 17 6.29 -6.75 -8.87
CA ALA A 17 7.34 -5.75 -9.06
C ALA A 17 8.01 -5.89 -10.44
N ASP A 18 8.35 -7.12 -10.83
CA ASP A 18 8.94 -7.41 -12.15
C ASP A 18 7.99 -7.01 -13.29
N ALA A 19 6.69 -7.25 -13.12
CA ALA A 19 5.68 -6.89 -14.11
C ALA A 19 5.43 -5.37 -14.20
N LEU A 20 5.57 -4.64 -13.09
CA LEU A 20 5.40 -3.19 -13.02
C LEU A 20 6.63 -2.40 -13.49
N ASP A 21 7.82 -2.99 -13.38
CA ASP A 21 9.08 -2.37 -13.81
C ASP A 21 9.94 -3.37 -14.61
N PRO A 22 9.51 -3.80 -15.80
CA PRO A 22 10.23 -4.78 -16.62
C PRO A 22 11.61 -4.27 -17.08
N GLN A 23 11.86 -2.98 -16.99
CA GLN A 23 13.15 -2.37 -17.31
C GLN A 23 14.09 -2.29 -16.08
N GLN A 24 13.65 -2.75 -14.92
CA GLN A 24 14.42 -2.77 -13.67
C GLN A 24 15.07 -1.42 -13.31
N ARG A 25 14.31 -0.33 -13.44
CA ARG A 25 14.75 1.03 -13.13
C ARG A 25 14.66 1.34 -11.62
N LEU A 26 13.90 0.51 -10.88
CA LEU A 26 13.61 0.70 -9.48
C LEU A 26 14.34 -0.32 -8.61
N HIS A 27 14.84 0.14 -7.48
CA HIS A 27 15.24 -0.76 -6.41
C HIS A 27 14.00 -1.21 -5.64
N VAL A 28 13.69 -2.51 -5.70
CA VAL A 28 12.55 -3.09 -5.00
C VAL A 28 12.97 -3.52 -3.61
N VAL A 29 12.20 -3.08 -2.61
CA VAL A 29 12.35 -3.49 -1.22
C VAL A 29 10.99 -3.98 -0.73
N ALA A 30 10.94 -5.20 -0.22
CA ALA A 30 9.74 -5.82 0.30
C ALA A 30 9.99 -6.28 1.75
N PRO A 31 9.57 -5.53 2.76
CA PRO A 31 9.73 -5.94 4.15
C PRO A 31 8.74 -7.04 4.53
N ARG A 32 9.18 -7.94 5.43
CA ARG A 32 8.31 -8.93 6.06
C ARG A 32 7.54 -8.29 7.21
N ALA A 33 6.24 -8.56 7.29
CA ALA A 33 5.40 -8.12 8.39
C ALA A 33 5.83 -8.75 9.74
N PRO A 34 5.68 -8.04 10.87
CA PRO A 34 6.27 -8.44 12.15
C PRO A 34 5.55 -9.59 12.86
N LEU A 35 4.27 -9.84 12.54
CA LEU A 35 3.47 -10.83 13.24
C LEU A 35 3.33 -12.11 12.41
N THR A 36 3.50 -13.27 13.06
CA THR A 36 3.23 -14.57 12.45
C THR A 36 1.75 -14.90 12.50
N LEU A 37 1.22 -15.50 11.43
CA LEU A 37 -0.18 -15.91 11.40
C LEU A 37 -0.40 -17.13 12.30
N PRO A 38 -1.31 -17.07 13.30
CA PRO A 38 -1.58 -18.20 14.16
C PRO A 38 -2.10 -19.41 13.36
N GLY A 39 -1.43 -20.55 13.50
CA GLY A 39 -1.86 -21.83 12.90
C GLY A 39 -1.58 -21.99 11.41
N GLY A 40 -0.83 -21.08 10.78
CA GLY A 40 -0.51 -21.18 9.35
C GLY A 40 0.84 -20.53 8.99
N PRO A 41 1.30 -20.78 7.78
CA PRO A 41 2.44 -20.04 7.23
C PRO A 41 2.05 -18.58 6.96
N GLY A 42 3.06 -17.72 6.89
CA GLY A 42 2.89 -16.32 6.51
C GLY A 42 2.77 -15.36 7.69
N TYR A 43 2.69 -14.09 7.31
CA TYR A 43 2.83 -12.97 8.24
C TYR A 43 1.68 -11.99 8.07
N HIS A 44 1.52 -11.09 9.06
CA HIS A 44 0.56 -10.01 9.01
C HIS A 44 1.07 -8.76 9.76
N TRP A 45 0.61 -7.59 9.32
CA TRP A 45 1.08 -6.32 9.85
C TRP A 45 0.46 -6.02 11.20
N TYR A 46 -0.83 -6.27 11.34
CA TYR A 46 -1.61 -5.99 12.55
C TYR A 46 -2.75 -6.98 12.71
N LEU A 47 -3.33 -7.07 13.88
CA LEU A 47 -4.52 -7.87 14.14
C LEU A 47 -5.76 -7.20 13.52
N VAL A 48 -6.68 -8.00 13.00
CA VAL A 48 -7.92 -7.55 12.36
C VAL A 48 -9.12 -8.18 13.07
N PRO A 49 -9.69 -7.51 14.08
CA PRO A 49 -10.94 -7.95 14.70
C PRO A 49 -12.10 -7.99 13.70
N ARG A 50 -12.14 -7.02 12.79
CA ARG A 50 -13.09 -6.93 11.68
C ARG A 50 -12.44 -6.19 10.51
N VAL A 51 -12.73 -6.57 9.26
CA VAL A 51 -12.25 -5.87 8.07
C VAL A 51 -12.65 -4.40 8.12
N GLY A 52 -11.70 -3.52 7.80
CA GLY A 52 -11.85 -2.06 7.93
C GLY A 52 -11.49 -1.51 9.31
N TYR A 53 -11.28 -2.36 10.32
CA TYR A 53 -11.00 -1.96 11.70
C TYR A 53 -9.72 -2.64 12.21
N PRO A 54 -8.54 -2.09 11.92
CA PRO A 54 -7.29 -2.55 12.50
C PRO A 54 -7.32 -2.47 14.03
N ASP A 55 -6.72 -3.44 14.70
CA ASP A 55 -6.45 -3.33 16.13
C ASP A 55 -5.44 -2.20 16.38
N PRO A 56 -5.76 -1.19 17.19
CA PRO A 56 -4.93 0.01 17.32
C PRO A 56 -3.52 -0.26 17.82
N ASP A 57 -3.35 -1.12 18.80
CA ASP A 57 -2.05 -1.38 19.43
C ASP A 57 -1.07 -2.04 18.46
N THR A 58 -1.53 -3.09 17.79
CA THR A 58 -0.70 -3.81 16.80
C THR A 58 -0.50 -3.01 15.52
N PHE A 59 -1.51 -2.21 15.11
CA PHE A 59 -1.36 -1.29 13.98
C PHE A 59 -0.27 -0.26 14.25
N HIS A 60 -0.30 0.43 15.40
CA HIS A 60 0.71 1.43 15.75
C HIS A 60 2.09 0.81 15.93
N ALA A 61 2.18 -0.41 16.47
CA ALA A 61 3.45 -1.11 16.57
C ALA A 61 4.06 -1.40 15.19
N ALA A 62 3.26 -1.93 14.25
CA ALA A 62 3.71 -2.17 12.89
C ALA A 62 4.03 -0.87 12.14
N TYR A 63 3.16 0.14 12.26
CA TYR A 63 3.38 1.46 11.64
C TYR A 63 4.73 2.05 12.04
N ARG A 64 5.04 2.11 13.37
CA ARG A 64 6.33 2.62 13.85
C ARG A 64 7.52 1.78 13.37
N ALA A 65 7.38 0.45 13.37
CA ALA A 65 8.46 -0.44 12.94
C ALA A 65 8.79 -0.24 11.46
N VAL A 66 7.76 -0.16 10.59
CA VAL A 66 7.98 0.04 9.16
C VAL A 66 8.41 1.47 8.85
N ALA A 67 7.89 2.47 9.57
CA ALA A 67 8.34 3.85 9.45
C ALA A 67 9.85 3.98 9.77
N GLY A 68 10.29 3.41 10.89
CA GLY A 68 11.71 3.38 11.25
C GLY A 68 12.59 2.63 10.23
N PHE A 69 12.08 1.51 9.69
CA PHE A 69 12.76 0.79 8.61
C PHE A 69 12.89 1.65 7.34
N HIS A 70 11.85 2.39 6.95
CA HIS A 70 11.91 3.30 5.81
C HIS A 70 12.95 4.42 6.04
N ASP A 71 12.94 5.03 7.22
CA ASP A 71 13.87 6.12 7.57
C ASP A 71 15.32 5.63 7.52
N GLU A 72 15.60 4.47 8.09
CA GLU A 72 16.92 3.84 8.03
C GLU A 72 17.34 3.51 6.59
N LEU A 73 16.41 2.99 5.77
CA LEU A 73 16.68 2.64 4.39
C LEU A 73 16.99 3.89 3.54
N TRP A 74 16.22 4.96 3.69
CA TRP A 74 16.47 6.23 3.01
C TRP A 74 17.83 6.81 3.38
N GLN A 75 18.18 6.76 4.67
CA GLN A 75 19.49 7.22 5.14
C GLN A 75 20.64 6.37 4.57
N ARG A 76 20.51 5.05 4.61
CA ARG A 76 21.57 4.13 4.14
C ARG A 76 21.81 4.19 2.65
N LEU A 77 20.75 4.39 1.86
CA LEU A 77 20.82 4.45 0.41
C LEU A 77 20.91 5.89 -0.13
N GLU A 78 20.98 6.89 0.75
CA GLU A 78 20.98 8.31 0.40
C GLU A 78 19.81 8.69 -0.53
N LEU A 79 18.65 8.06 -0.29
CA LEU A 79 17.43 8.30 -1.05
C LEU A 79 16.55 9.36 -0.38
N ARG A 80 15.82 10.09 -1.20
CA ARG A 80 14.80 11.03 -0.72
C ARG A 80 13.42 10.34 -0.73
N PRO A 81 12.57 10.59 0.28
CA PRO A 81 11.21 10.05 0.32
C PRO A 81 10.40 10.33 -0.95
N GLU A 82 10.55 11.53 -1.54
CA GLU A 82 9.87 11.95 -2.77
C GLU A 82 10.30 11.15 -4.01
N ARG A 83 11.28 10.27 -3.90
CA ARG A 83 11.68 9.29 -4.91
C ARG A 83 11.26 7.86 -4.57
N THR A 84 10.41 7.69 -3.57
CA THR A 84 9.93 6.38 -3.13
C THR A 84 8.49 6.16 -3.57
N VAL A 85 8.19 4.98 -4.09
CA VAL A 85 6.83 4.49 -4.28
C VAL A 85 6.51 3.52 -3.14
N LEU A 86 5.38 3.73 -2.48
CA LEU A 86 4.83 2.80 -1.50
C LEU A 86 3.72 2.01 -2.18
N GLY A 87 3.86 0.71 -2.26
CA GLY A 87 2.85 -0.16 -2.88
C GLY A 87 2.51 -1.33 -1.98
N GLY A 88 1.33 -1.91 -2.21
CA GLY A 88 0.95 -3.08 -1.46
C GLY A 88 -0.35 -3.72 -1.94
N PHE A 89 -0.61 -4.90 -1.41
CA PHE A 89 -1.84 -5.65 -1.63
C PHE A 89 -2.58 -5.87 -0.31
N SER A 90 -3.90 -5.67 -0.30
CA SER A 90 -4.77 -5.95 0.84
C SER A 90 -4.30 -5.23 2.11
N MET A 91 -3.98 -5.94 3.19
CA MET A 91 -3.42 -5.37 4.42
C MET A 91 -2.15 -4.55 4.17
N GLY A 92 -1.30 -4.94 3.22
CA GLY A 92 -0.11 -4.19 2.82
C GLY A 92 -0.44 -2.88 2.11
N SER A 93 -1.56 -2.83 1.39
CA SER A 93 -2.07 -1.58 0.80
C SER A 93 -2.50 -0.58 1.88
N VAL A 94 -3.13 -1.07 2.95
CA VAL A 94 -3.47 -0.25 4.12
C VAL A 94 -2.21 0.33 4.77
N MET A 95 -1.14 -0.49 4.91
CA MET A 95 0.16 0.00 5.39
C MET A 95 0.77 1.05 4.47
N SER A 96 0.67 0.86 3.14
CA SER A 96 1.16 1.84 2.16
C SER A 96 0.43 3.18 2.27
N TYR A 97 -0.89 3.16 2.43
CA TYR A 97 -1.65 4.38 2.73
C TYR A 97 -1.24 5.00 4.06
N SER A 98 -1.11 4.18 5.11
CA SER A 98 -0.74 4.67 6.44
C SER A 98 0.59 5.40 6.45
N LEU A 99 1.59 4.82 5.77
CA LEU A 99 2.95 5.35 5.71
C LEU A 99 3.11 6.51 4.72
N GLY A 100 2.31 6.54 3.68
CA GLY A 100 2.37 7.60 2.67
C GLY A 100 1.48 8.81 2.95
N LEU A 101 0.51 8.67 3.86
CA LEU A 101 -0.45 9.71 4.21
C LEU A 101 -0.38 10.10 5.70
N GLY A 102 0.46 9.46 6.51
CA GLY A 102 0.56 9.77 7.93
C GLY A 102 1.11 11.17 8.17
N LEU A 103 0.49 11.93 9.09
CA LEU A 103 0.87 13.30 9.46
C LEU A 103 2.35 13.44 9.86
N ASP A 104 2.93 12.39 10.41
CA ASP A 104 4.32 12.32 10.86
C ASP A 104 5.29 11.74 9.81
N ARG A 105 4.82 11.58 8.56
CA ARG A 105 5.62 10.96 7.48
C ARG A 105 5.89 11.92 6.33
N PRO A 106 7.08 11.85 5.73
CA PRO A 106 7.34 12.59 4.51
C PRO A 106 6.53 12.00 3.34
N ALA A 107 6.08 12.87 2.45
CA ALA A 107 5.30 12.49 1.27
C ALA A 107 6.13 11.64 0.29
N PRO A 108 5.68 10.43 -0.09
CA PRO A 108 6.31 9.65 -1.15
C PRO A 108 6.00 10.24 -2.54
N ALA A 109 6.73 9.80 -3.56
CA ALA A 109 6.41 10.13 -4.95
C ALA A 109 5.01 9.63 -5.32
N ALA A 110 4.70 8.39 -4.92
CA ALA A 110 3.45 7.74 -5.32
C ALA A 110 3.03 6.64 -4.34
N ILE A 111 1.72 6.34 -4.33
CA ILE A 111 1.12 5.21 -3.63
C ILE A 111 0.44 4.30 -4.65
N LEU A 112 0.77 3.01 -4.64
CA LEU A 112 0.19 1.97 -5.50
C LEU A 112 -0.63 1.02 -4.63
N ALA A 113 -1.94 1.20 -4.61
CA ALA A 113 -2.86 0.53 -3.70
C ALA A 113 -3.71 -0.52 -4.41
N PHE A 114 -3.38 -1.79 -4.20
CA PHE A 114 -4.22 -2.90 -4.63
C PHE A 114 -5.05 -3.41 -3.45
N TYR A 115 -6.39 -3.31 -3.54
CA TYR A 115 -7.32 -3.89 -2.55
C TYR A 115 -7.15 -3.37 -1.13
N GLY A 116 -7.04 -2.05 -0.94
CA GLY A 116 -6.82 -1.41 0.35
C GLY A 116 -7.88 -0.38 0.72
N PHE A 117 -7.70 0.22 1.88
CA PHE A 117 -8.46 1.37 2.36
C PHE A 117 -7.55 2.33 3.12
N VAL A 118 -7.91 3.60 3.17
CA VAL A 118 -7.27 4.57 4.08
C VAL A 118 -7.77 4.28 5.50
N PRO A 119 -6.90 3.93 6.45
CA PRO A 119 -7.34 3.49 7.77
C PRO A 119 -7.93 4.63 8.60
N THR A 120 -8.85 4.26 9.49
CA THR A 120 -9.36 5.11 10.57
C THR A 120 -9.02 4.44 11.89
N VAL A 121 -7.84 4.72 12.41
CA VAL A 121 -7.35 4.14 13.68
C VAL A 121 -7.15 5.28 14.67
N GLU A 122 -7.61 5.10 15.92
CA GLU A 122 -7.39 6.09 16.97
C GLU A 122 -5.90 6.40 17.13
N GLY A 123 -5.54 7.67 17.20
CA GLY A 123 -4.15 8.13 17.31
C GLY A 123 -3.36 8.15 15.99
N TRP A 124 -3.95 7.73 14.86
CA TRP A 124 -3.41 7.95 13.54
C TRP A 124 -4.25 8.99 12.78
N ALA A 125 -3.59 9.96 12.15
CA ALA A 125 -4.26 10.97 11.34
C ALA A 125 -3.54 11.13 9.98
N PRO A 126 -4.28 11.25 8.88
CA PRO A 126 -3.70 11.56 7.59
C PRO A 126 -3.36 13.03 7.44
N GLU A 127 -2.21 13.32 6.84
CA GLU A 127 -1.94 14.55 6.12
C GLU A 127 -1.84 14.21 4.63
N ILE A 128 -2.79 14.70 3.84
CA ILE A 128 -2.92 14.29 2.44
C ILE A 128 -2.09 15.20 1.54
N PRO A 129 -0.91 14.74 1.07
CA PRO A 129 0.02 15.55 0.28
C PRO A 129 -0.46 15.63 -1.18
N ARG A 130 -0.66 16.82 -1.71
CA ARG A 130 -1.07 17.02 -3.11
C ARG A 130 -0.01 16.61 -4.14
N SER A 131 1.25 16.47 -3.72
CA SER A 131 2.37 16.09 -4.59
C SER A 131 2.46 14.58 -4.85
N THR A 132 1.78 13.77 -4.07
CA THR A 132 1.80 12.31 -4.20
C THR A 132 0.71 11.84 -5.17
N ALA A 133 1.09 11.08 -6.19
CA ALA A 133 0.13 10.43 -7.07
C ALA A 133 -0.37 9.11 -6.46
N VAL A 134 -1.61 8.72 -6.73
CA VAL A 134 -2.18 7.47 -6.23
C VAL A 134 -2.79 6.64 -7.36
N PHE A 135 -2.43 5.36 -7.41
CA PHE A 135 -3.10 4.35 -8.20
C PHE A 135 -3.90 3.43 -7.28
N ILE A 136 -5.16 3.22 -7.61
CA ILE A 136 -6.05 2.34 -6.84
C ILE A 136 -6.63 1.29 -7.79
N ALA A 137 -6.51 0.01 -7.43
CA ALA A 137 -7.21 -1.06 -8.13
C ALA A 137 -7.95 -1.97 -7.14
N HIS A 138 -9.19 -2.38 -7.49
CA HIS A 138 -10.03 -3.23 -6.65
C HIS A 138 -10.99 -4.09 -7.47
N GLY A 139 -11.24 -5.31 -7.00
CA GLY A 139 -12.23 -6.22 -7.58
C GLY A 139 -13.64 -5.94 -7.06
N ARG A 140 -14.62 -5.79 -7.96
CA ARG A 140 -16.02 -5.60 -7.59
C ARG A 140 -16.65 -6.81 -6.89
N ALA A 141 -16.12 -8.01 -7.15
CA ALA A 141 -16.59 -9.27 -6.57
C ALA A 141 -15.75 -9.72 -5.36
N ASP A 142 -15.01 -8.81 -4.72
CA ASP A 142 -14.17 -9.12 -3.57
C ASP A 142 -15.02 -9.54 -2.35
N PRO A 143 -14.93 -10.82 -1.90
CA PRO A 143 -15.70 -11.29 -0.76
C PRO A 143 -15.04 -10.98 0.60
N ILE A 144 -13.81 -10.48 0.60
CA ILE A 144 -13.02 -10.18 1.81
C ILE A 144 -13.10 -8.70 2.15
N MET A 145 -12.86 -7.85 1.15
CA MET A 145 -12.82 -6.40 1.31
C MET A 145 -13.73 -5.75 0.28
N ASP A 146 -14.88 -5.27 0.72
CA ASP A 146 -15.87 -4.64 -0.15
C ASP A 146 -15.25 -3.51 -0.98
N VAL A 147 -15.62 -3.42 -2.25
CA VAL A 147 -15.13 -2.39 -3.18
C VAL A 147 -15.43 -0.95 -2.71
N GLU A 148 -16.42 -0.78 -1.84
CA GLU A 148 -16.72 0.53 -1.23
C GLU A 148 -15.57 1.08 -0.38
N PHE A 149 -14.67 0.26 0.12
CA PHE A 149 -13.44 0.72 0.75
C PHE A 149 -12.55 1.48 -0.24
N ALA A 150 -12.36 0.96 -1.44
CA ALA A 150 -11.57 1.62 -2.49
C ALA A 150 -12.27 2.88 -3.02
N ARG A 151 -13.58 2.83 -3.21
CA ARG A 151 -14.39 3.99 -3.62
C ARG A 151 -14.35 5.11 -2.59
N THR A 152 -14.38 4.77 -1.30
CA THR A 152 -14.25 5.74 -0.21
C THR A 152 -12.85 6.34 -0.15
N ALA A 153 -11.80 5.52 -0.30
CA ALA A 153 -10.43 6.01 -0.39
C ALA A 153 -10.27 6.97 -1.58
N ARG A 154 -10.78 6.60 -2.76
CA ARG A 154 -10.78 7.46 -3.95
C ARG A 154 -11.42 8.82 -3.66
N ARG A 155 -12.66 8.84 -3.16
CA ARG A 155 -13.37 10.11 -2.85
C ARG A 155 -12.59 10.98 -1.89
N LEU A 156 -12.10 10.40 -0.78
CA LEU A 156 -11.30 11.13 0.21
C LEU A 156 -10.07 11.80 -0.41
N LEU A 157 -9.35 11.09 -1.27
CA LEU A 157 -8.10 11.57 -1.87
C LEU A 157 -8.38 12.61 -2.96
N GLU A 158 -9.37 12.38 -3.84
CA GLU A 158 -9.78 13.34 -4.87
C GLU A 158 -10.33 14.64 -4.26
N ASP A 159 -11.16 14.56 -3.21
CA ASP A 159 -11.71 15.73 -2.49
C ASP A 159 -10.59 16.54 -1.80
N SER A 160 -9.49 15.89 -1.45
CA SER A 160 -8.29 16.54 -0.90
C SER A 160 -7.35 17.10 -1.97
N GLY A 161 -7.67 16.93 -3.24
CA GLY A 161 -6.93 17.46 -4.39
C GLY A 161 -5.75 16.61 -4.85
N MET A 162 -5.70 15.33 -4.47
CA MET A 162 -4.73 14.38 -5.00
C MET A 162 -5.09 13.90 -6.40
N SER A 163 -4.09 13.55 -7.20
CA SER A 163 -4.29 12.85 -8.48
C SER A 163 -4.48 11.36 -8.23
N VAL A 164 -5.66 10.85 -8.56
CA VAL A 164 -6.01 9.42 -8.38
C VAL A 164 -6.29 8.78 -9.73
N ASP A 165 -5.60 7.69 -10.04
CA ASP A 165 -5.90 6.79 -11.16
C ASP A 165 -6.60 5.55 -10.60
N TYR A 166 -7.90 5.36 -10.93
CA TYR A 166 -8.78 4.41 -10.25
C TYR A 166 -9.31 3.34 -11.20
N HIS A 167 -9.17 2.07 -10.81
CA HIS A 167 -9.57 0.91 -11.59
C HIS A 167 -10.41 -0.08 -10.78
N GLU A 168 -11.52 -0.52 -11.37
CA GLU A 168 -12.31 -1.65 -10.88
C GLU A 168 -12.34 -2.78 -11.91
N SER A 169 -12.32 -4.02 -11.44
CA SER A 169 -12.44 -5.22 -12.27
C SER A 169 -13.44 -6.23 -11.70
N ASP A 170 -13.88 -7.20 -12.52
CA ASP A 170 -14.89 -8.19 -12.12
C ASP A 170 -14.27 -9.46 -11.50
N VAL A 171 -13.26 -9.26 -10.64
CA VAL A 171 -12.58 -10.35 -9.92
C VAL A 171 -12.81 -10.25 -8.42
N GLY A 172 -12.46 -11.32 -7.69
CA GLY A 172 -12.48 -11.38 -6.22
C GLY A 172 -11.27 -10.71 -5.58
N HIS A 173 -10.83 -11.23 -4.42
CA HIS A 173 -9.68 -10.70 -3.66
C HIS A 173 -8.34 -11.16 -4.27
N THR A 174 -8.04 -10.69 -5.46
CA THR A 174 -6.81 -11.01 -6.21
C THR A 174 -6.50 -9.89 -7.19
N ILE A 175 -5.22 -9.61 -7.43
CA ILE A 175 -4.80 -8.62 -8.42
C ILE A 175 -5.21 -9.13 -9.82
N ASP A 176 -6.08 -8.39 -10.49
CA ASP A 176 -6.46 -8.69 -11.86
C ASP A 176 -5.26 -8.42 -12.80
N PRO A 177 -4.80 -9.43 -13.57
CA PRO A 177 -3.74 -9.23 -14.55
C PRO A 177 -4.01 -8.08 -15.54
N LEU A 178 -5.28 -7.77 -15.82
CA LEU A 178 -5.66 -6.67 -16.72
C LEU A 178 -5.38 -5.28 -16.10
N THR A 179 -5.23 -5.18 -14.78
CA THR A 179 -4.86 -3.92 -14.11
C THR A 179 -3.36 -3.69 -14.04
N VAL A 180 -2.54 -4.72 -14.29
CA VAL A 180 -1.08 -4.62 -14.18
C VAL A 180 -0.50 -3.68 -15.24
N ARG A 181 -0.97 -3.78 -16.50
CA ARG A 181 -0.50 -2.89 -17.57
C ARG A 181 -0.85 -1.42 -17.34
N PRO A 182 -2.09 -1.07 -16.99
CA PRO A 182 -2.43 0.30 -16.53
C PRO A 182 -1.55 0.79 -15.38
N ALA A 183 -1.27 -0.05 -14.38
CA ALA A 183 -0.42 0.29 -13.25
C ALA A 183 1.04 0.53 -13.67
N GLU A 184 1.62 -0.29 -14.58
CA GLU A 184 2.94 -0.09 -15.16
C GLU A 184 3.01 1.26 -15.91
N ASP A 185 2.06 1.53 -16.77
CA ASP A 185 2.01 2.76 -17.56
C ASP A 185 1.84 3.99 -16.64
N TRP A 186 1.02 3.88 -15.60
CA TRP A 186 0.85 4.93 -14.59
C TRP A 186 2.14 5.14 -13.78
N LEU A 187 2.76 4.07 -13.28
CA LEU A 187 3.99 4.13 -12.50
C LEU A 187 5.12 4.84 -13.27
N ARG A 188 5.22 4.56 -14.56
CA ARG A 188 6.21 5.19 -15.45
C ARG A 188 6.02 6.71 -15.58
N ARG A 189 4.77 7.19 -15.47
CA ARG A 189 4.44 8.63 -15.47
C ARG A 189 4.61 9.28 -14.10
N ALA A 190 4.34 8.54 -13.03
CA ALA A 190 4.38 9.03 -11.66
C ALA A 190 5.80 9.19 -11.10
N ILE A 191 6.77 8.50 -11.71
CA ILE A 191 8.18 8.55 -11.30
C ILE A 191 9.00 9.16 -12.43
N PRO A 192 9.57 10.36 -12.24
CA PRO A 192 10.41 11.02 -13.23
C PRO A 192 11.78 10.35 -13.43
#